data_26bb2243fb64e94f3119f53d01876366
#
_entry.id   26bb2243fb64e94f3119f53d01876366
#
_cell.length_a   1.000
_cell.length_b   1.000
_cell.length_c   1.000
_cell.angle_alpha   90.00
_cell.angle_beta   90.00
_cell.angle_gamma   90.00
#
_symmetry.space_group_name_H-M   'P 1'
#
loop_
_entity.id
_entity.type
_entity.pdbx_description
1 polymer ?
#
loop_
_entity_poly.entity_id
_entity_poly.type
_entity_poly.pdbx_seq_one_letter_code
_entity_poly.pdbx_strand_id
1 'polypeptide(L)'
;MKHLLVIALASMTMMACASHPSPSFAGKSSVLVMGEDWDEDTIPRKTQIFERVIDAVTNQLQQDGFKVINETMATGSAYVQGRVRRTDAELFKLAKAIKTPPIDAVLTFKIYPQFNADATTTWMNALVTGRLLNVSTNESLGNFEVTLPEDVATEPKCNKSRKCALKYMGMHARVLGQELGAALSVKLKRASVRGSSGSSATGKANAEAGLPQAYKLTFDNFSAKEFNQLEVYFVAFSGYDTHKVIQSTSRNTVVWYETTSDDARLKRNMRKMLDFMGVQGQVNCVNRTCKVTKI
;
A
#
# COMPACT_ATOMS: atom_id res chain seq x y z
N MET A 1 -32.49 -84.70 14.87
CA MET A 1 -31.86 -84.34 13.61
C MET A 1 -32.41 -83.01 13.17
N LYS A 2 -31.80 -81.93 13.60
CA LYS A 2 -32.16 -80.58 13.17
C LYS A 2 -30.85 -79.81 13.07
N HIS A 3 -30.44 -79.52 11.84
CA HIS A 3 -29.26 -78.68 11.55
C HIS A 3 -29.64 -77.23 11.73
N LEU A 4 -29.00 -76.51 12.68
CA LEU A 4 -29.06 -75.07 12.84
C LEU A 4 -27.91 -74.47 12.02
N LEU A 5 -28.29 -73.74 10.98
CA LEU A 5 -27.39 -72.99 10.12
C LEU A 5 -27.22 -71.65 10.79
N VAL A 6 -26.03 -71.33 11.31
CA VAL A 6 -25.67 -70.01 11.88
C VAL A 6 -25.07 -69.20 10.73
N ILE A 7 -25.82 -68.20 10.27
CA ILE A 7 -25.32 -67.20 9.31
C ILE A 7 -24.63 -66.07 10.10
N ALA A 8 -23.30 -66.02 10.02
CA ALA A 8 -22.52 -64.89 10.56
C ALA A 8 -22.58 -63.72 9.57
N LEU A 9 -23.31 -62.67 9.92
CA LEU A 9 -23.25 -61.39 9.23
C LEU A 9 -21.97 -60.69 9.63
N ALA A 10 -20.99 -60.61 8.74
CA ALA A 10 -19.80 -59.75 8.88
C ALA A 10 -20.22 -58.33 8.51
N SER A 11 -20.45 -57.48 9.52
CA SER A 11 -20.62 -56.03 9.37
C SER A 11 -19.27 -55.37 9.12
N MET A 12 -19.03 -55.04 7.87
CA MET A 12 -17.86 -54.27 7.42
C MET A 12 -18.08 -52.79 7.74
N THR A 13 -17.60 -52.35 8.89
CA THR A 13 -17.57 -50.91 9.26
C THR A 13 -16.56 -50.19 8.39
N MET A 14 -17.02 -49.47 7.36
CA MET A 14 -16.21 -48.49 6.64
C MET A 14 -15.85 -47.37 7.58
N MET A 15 -14.59 -47.36 8.02
CA MET A 15 -14.00 -46.26 8.74
C MET A 15 -13.77 -45.11 7.73
N ALA A 16 -14.75 -44.20 7.59
CA ALA A 16 -14.58 -42.94 6.87
C ALA A 16 -13.49 -42.15 7.58
N CYS A 17 -12.29 -42.09 6.99
CA CYS A 17 -11.29 -41.11 7.37
C CYS A 17 -11.88 -39.72 7.10
N ALA A 18 -12.49 -39.13 8.10
CA ALA A 18 -12.79 -37.70 8.10
C ALA A 18 -11.46 -36.98 8.07
N SER A 19 -11.04 -36.53 6.87
CA SER A 19 -9.97 -35.55 6.72
C SER A 19 -10.46 -34.29 7.40
N HIS A 20 -10.05 -34.11 8.65
CA HIS A 20 -10.19 -32.84 9.32
C HIS A 20 -9.40 -31.84 8.48
N PRO A 21 -10.00 -30.73 7.98
CA PRO A 21 -9.23 -29.68 7.42
C PRO A 21 -8.30 -29.19 8.55
N SER A 22 -7.00 -29.45 8.40
CA SER A 22 -6.00 -28.82 9.27
C SER A 22 -6.30 -27.33 9.28
N PRO A 23 -6.48 -26.69 10.44
CA PRO A 23 -6.58 -25.25 10.47
C PRO A 23 -5.30 -24.74 9.81
N SER A 24 -5.41 -24.21 8.60
CA SER A 24 -4.35 -23.43 8.01
C SER A 24 -4.21 -22.21 8.93
N PHE A 25 -3.28 -22.31 9.89
CA PHE A 25 -2.70 -21.14 10.48
C PHE A 25 -1.91 -20.46 9.35
N ALA A 26 -2.62 -19.76 8.48
CA ALA A 26 -2.07 -18.59 7.82
C ALA A 26 -1.71 -17.67 8.97
N GLY A 27 -0.52 -17.85 9.52
CA GLY A 27 -0.02 -17.10 10.66
C GLY A 27 -0.13 -15.64 10.29
N LYS A 28 -0.82 -14.85 11.12
CA LYS A 28 -0.94 -13.41 10.92
C LYS A 28 0.46 -12.86 10.74
N SER A 29 0.76 -12.34 9.56
CA SER A 29 2.09 -11.80 9.24
C SER A 29 2.48 -10.73 10.27
N SER A 30 3.73 -10.77 10.70
CA SER A 30 4.28 -9.84 11.69
C SER A 30 4.97 -8.69 10.97
N VAL A 31 4.58 -7.47 11.29
CA VAL A 31 5.06 -6.25 10.66
C VAL A 31 5.79 -5.38 11.67
N LEU A 32 7.04 -5.02 11.37
CA LEU A 32 7.80 -4.04 12.13
C LEU A 32 7.55 -2.65 11.53
N VAL A 33 6.95 -1.76 12.33
CA VAL A 33 6.65 -0.37 11.92
C VAL A 33 7.66 0.58 12.51
N MET A 34 8.35 1.33 11.66
CA MET A 34 9.43 2.24 12.05
C MET A 34 9.27 3.62 11.40
N GLY A 35 9.68 4.65 12.11
CA GLY A 35 9.71 6.01 11.59
C GLY A 35 11.09 6.41 11.07
N GLU A 36 11.12 7.30 10.07
CA GLU A 36 12.31 8.02 9.63
C GLU A 36 12.04 9.53 9.64
N ASP A 37 13.01 10.32 10.02
CA ASP A 37 12.87 11.78 10.12
C ASP A 37 14.18 12.55 9.81
N TRP A 38 15.06 11.92 9.00
CA TRP A 38 16.36 12.51 8.67
C TRP A 38 16.27 13.81 7.87
N ASP A 39 15.17 14.01 7.15
CA ASP A 39 14.88 15.21 6.37
C ASP A 39 14.28 16.27 7.29
N GLU A 40 14.79 17.52 7.20
CA GLU A 40 14.38 18.62 8.10
C GLU A 40 12.92 19.04 7.91
N ASP A 41 12.36 18.83 6.73
CA ASP A 41 10.98 19.15 6.41
C ASP A 41 9.99 18.12 6.99
N THR A 42 10.47 16.99 7.49
CA THR A 42 9.62 15.96 8.08
C THR A 42 9.17 16.31 9.50
N ILE A 43 8.05 15.73 9.90
CA ILE A 43 7.62 15.71 11.30
C ILE A 43 8.61 14.84 12.09
N PRO A 44 9.21 15.36 13.18
CA PRO A 44 10.15 14.60 13.97
C PRO A 44 9.48 13.41 14.69
N ARG A 45 10.13 12.25 14.73
CA ARG A 45 9.63 11.02 15.37
C ARG A 45 9.30 11.17 16.86
N LYS A 46 9.93 12.11 17.57
CA LYS A 46 9.69 12.40 18.99
C LYS A 46 8.43 13.22 19.27
N THR A 47 7.69 13.62 18.22
CA THR A 47 6.49 14.42 18.40
C THR A 47 5.28 13.53 18.69
N GLN A 48 4.36 14.03 19.51
CA GLN A 48 3.06 13.38 19.73
C GLN A 48 2.28 13.16 18.43
N ILE A 49 2.56 13.94 17.39
CA ILE A 49 1.97 13.76 16.06
C ILE A 49 2.41 12.42 15.48
N PHE A 50 3.70 12.17 15.49
CA PHE A 50 4.28 10.95 14.94
C PHE A 50 3.81 9.71 15.74
N GLU A 51 3.77 9.81 17.06
CA GLU A 51 3.24 8.75 17.94
C GLU A 51 1.79 8.43 17.62
N ARG A 52 0.92 9.44 17.48
CA ARG A 52 -0.49 9.24 17.10
C ARG A 52 -0.67 8.59 15.73
N VAL A 53 0.19 8.91 14.77
CA VAL A 53 0.17 8.24 13.45
C VAL A 53 0.58 6.79 13.60
N ILE A 54 1.68 6.48 14.31
CA ILE A 54 2.10 5.08 14.55
C ILE A 54 1.01 4.28 15.25
N ASP A 55 0.39 4.84 16.29
CA ASP A 55 -0.68 4.17 17.02
C ASP A 55 -1.88 3.88 16.12
N ALA A 56 -2.27 4.84 15.28
CA ALA A 56 -3.38 4.65 14.35
C ALA A 56 -3.06 3.62 13.26
N VAL A 57 -1.85 3.63 12.70
CA VAL A 57 -1.36 2.59 11.77
C VAL A 57 -1.38 1.22 12.44
N THR A 58 -0.84 1.14 13.65
CA THR A 58 -0.77 -0.10 14.43
C THR A 58 -2.17 -0.67 14.65
N ASN A 59 -3.10 0.16 15.12
CA ASN A 59 -4.48 -0.25 15.37
C ASN A 59 -5.16 -0.73 14.08
N GLN A 60 -5.00 0.00 12.96
CA GLN A 60 -5.59 -0.38 11.69
C GLN A 60 -5.03 -1.72 11.18
N LEU A 61 -3.73 -1.90 11.19
CA LEU A 61 -3.10 -3.17 10.78
C LEU A 61 -3.50 -4.34 11.69
N GLN A 62 -3.63 -4.12 13.00
CA GLN A 62 -4.10 -5.14 13.94
C GLN A 62 -5.55 -5.54 13.68
N GLN A 63 -6.45 -4.59 13.40
CA GLN A 63 -7.84 -4.86 12.98
C GLN A 63 -7.88 -5.68 11.70
N ASP A 64 -6.97 -5.43 10.78
CA ASP A 64 -6.83 -6.17 9.52
C ASP A 64 -6.13 -7.52 9.68
N GLY A 65 -5.73 -7.88 10.89
CA GLY A 65 -5.25 -9.20 11.25
C GLY A 65 -3.74 -9.37 11.27
N PHE A 66 -2.95 -8.30 11.19
CA PHE A 66 -1.50 -8.37 11.30
C PHE A 66 -1.04 -8.32 12.77
N LYS A 67 0.14 -8.90 13.05
CA LYS A 67 0.87 -8.65 14.30
C LYS A 67 1.78 -7.46 14.08
N VAL A 68 1.65 -6.42 14.89
CA VAL A 68 2.44 -5.20 14.71
C VAL A 68 3.40 -5.02 15.87
N ILE A 69 4.66 -4.82 15.53
CA ILE A 69 5.73 -4.44 16.44
C ILE A 69 6.17 -3.03 16.05
N ASN A 70 6.18 -2.10 16.97
CA ASN A 70 6.67 -0.75 16.72
C ASN A 70 8.16 -0.63 17.05
N GLU A 71 8.78 0.47 16.63
CA GLU A 71 10.21 0.72 16.81
C GLU A 71 10.63 0.66 18.29
N THR A 72 9.84 1.21 19.20
CA THR A 72 10.18 1.25 20.63
C THR A 72 10.26 -0.15 21.22
N MET A 73 9.34 -1.04 20.82
CA MET A 73 9.36 -2.44 21.23
C MET A 73 10.55 -3.21 20.65
N ALA A 74 10.95 -2.85 19.41
CA ALA A 74 11.98 -3.55 18.66
C ALA A 74 13.40 -3.18 19.10
N THR A 75 13.63 -1.92 19.39
CA THR A 75 14.98 -1.38 19.63
C THR A 75 15.34 -1.22 21.09
N GLY A 76 14.36 -1.15 22.00
CA GLY A 76 14.60 -1.03 23.42
C GLY A 76 15.66 0.02 23.76
N SER A 77 16.78 -0.43 24.37
CA SER A 77 17.92 0.43 24.74
C SER A 77 18.70 0.99 23.53
N ALA A 78 18.54 0.42 22.34
CA ALA A 78 19.20 0.88 21.12
C ALA A 78 18.38 1.95 20.37
N TYR A 79 17.34 2.51 20.97
CA TYR A 79 16.55 3.57 20.41
C TYR A 79 17.40 4.81 20.12
N VAL A 80 17.46 5.20 18.83
CA VAL A 80 18.22 6.38 18.41
C VAL A 80 17.41 7.64 18.69
N GLN A 81 17.94 8.52 19.53
CA GLN A 81 17.25 9.73 19.95
C GLN A 81 17.26 10.88 18.95
N GLY A 82 18.20 10.90 18.02
CA GLY A 82 18.33 11.93 16.97
C GLY A 82 17.42 11.68 15.77
N ARG A 83 17.57 12.53 14.74
CA ARG A 83 17.00 12.28 13.42
C ARG A 83 17.62 11.02 12.83
N VAL A 84 16.80 10.21 12.17
CA VAL A 84 17.19 8.86 11.75
C VAL A 84 16.85 8.61 10.28
N ARG A 85 17.85 8.10 9.58
CA ARG A 85 17.72 7.36 8.33
C ARG A 85 18.36 5.99 8.51
N ARG A 86 17.67 4.93 8.11
CA ARG A 86 18.21 3.57 8.12
C ARG A 86 18.33 3.04 6.70
N THR A 87 19.41 2.33 6.44
CA THR A 87 19.56 1.56 5.21
C THR A 87 18.69 0.30 5.27
N ASP A 88 18.32 -0.25 4.13
CA ASP A 88 17.54 -1.50 4.07
C ASP A 88 18.30 -2.66 4.76
N ALA A 89 19.64 -2.69 4.64
CA ALA A 89 20.47 -3.68 5.31
C ALA A 89 20.38 -3.59 6.84
N GLU A 90 20.34 -2.37 7.41
CA GLU A 90 20.13 -2.17 8.85
C GLU A 90 18.72 -2.61 9.29
N LEU A 91 17.71 -2.31 8.47
CA LEU A 91 16.33 -2.72 8.72
C LEU A 91 16.18 -4.24 8.72
N PHE A 92 16.78 -4.93 7.75
CA PHE A 92 16.81 -6.39 7.73
C PHE A 92 17.55 -6.98 8.93
N LYS A 93 18.67 -6.39 9.33
CA LYS A 93 19.41 -6.82 10.52
C LYS A 93 18.57 -6.67 11.79
N LEU A 94 17.91 -5.54 11.97
CA LEU A 94 17.00 -5.30 13.10
C LEU A 94 15.83 -6.30 13.12
N ALA A 95 15.14 -6.44 11.99
CA ALA A 95 14.01 -7.34 11.89
C ALA A 95 14.39 -8.80 12.17
N LYS A 96 15.51 -9.27 11.64
CA LYS A 96 16.03 -10.63 11.87
C LYS A 96 16.53 -10.87 13.29
N ALA A 97 16.87 -9.83 14.03
CA ALA A 97 17.25 -9.95 15.45
C ALA A 97 16.03 -10.24 16.34
N ILE A 98 14.82 -9.85 15.93
CA ILE A 98 13.57 -10.12 16.65
C ILE A 98 13.14 -11.56 16.36
N LYS A 99 13.15 -12.42 17.39
CA LYS A 99 12.84 -13.84 17.24
C LYS A 99 11.41 -14.21 17.62
N THR A 100 10.77 -13.40 18.46
CA THR A 100 9.45 -13.74 19.01
C THR A 100 8.54 -12.50 19.06
N PRO A 101 7.59 -12.38 18.14
CA PRO A 101 7.41 -13.18 16.92
C PRO A 101 8.47 -12.84 15.87
N PRO A 102 8.79 -13.74 14.94
CA PRO A 102 9.63 -13.39 13.81
C PRO A 102 8.94 -12.33 12.94
N ILE A 103 9.72 -11.42 12.37
CA ILE A 103 9.22 -10.33 11.52
C ILE A 103 9.19 -10.79 10.07
N ASP A 104 8.03 -10.66 9.42
CA ASP A 104 7.83 -10.99 8.00
C ASP A 104 8.07 -9.78 7.10
N ALA A 105 7.66 -8.59 7.55
CA ALA A 105 7.80 -7.36 6.79
C ALA A 105 8.27 -6.19 7.66
N VAL A 106 9.04 -5.28 7.07
CA VAL A 106 9.41 -4.00 7.67
C VAL A 106 8.76 -2.87 6.88
N LEU A 107 8.13 -1.99 7.59
CA LEU A 107 7.57 -0.74 7.12
C LEU A 107 8.38 0.42 7.69
N THR A 108 8.90 1.30 6.82
CA THR A 108 9.43 2.60 7.26
C THR A 108 8.69 3.73 6.56
N PHE A 109 8.48 4.85 7.27
CA PHE A 109 7.81 6.00 6.69
C PHE A 109 8.27 7.33 7.26
N LYS A 110 8.03 8.39 6.51
CA LYS A 110 8.23 9.79 6.84
C LYS A 110 6.94 10.57 6.64
N ILE A 111 6.76 11.62 7.39
CA ILE A 111 5.56 12.49 7.33
C ILE A 111 6.00 13.90 6.96
N TYR A 112 5.45 14.43 5.87
CA TYR A 112 5.68 15.80 5.41
C TYR A 112 4.40 16.62 5.52
N PRO A 113 4.40 17.75 6.21
CA PRO A 113 3.32 18.73 6.07
C PRO A 113 3.45 19.39 4.69
N GLN A 114 2.36 19.43 3.95
CA GLN A 114 2.28 20.12 2.67
C GLN A 114 1.33 21.29 2.77
N PHE A 115 1.68 22.40 2.14
CA PHE A 115 0.86 23.61 2.15
C PHE A 115 0.65 24.11 0.73
N ASN A 116 -0.59 24.52 0.47
CA ASN A 116 -0.97 25.28 -0.69
C ASN A 116 -1.66 26.56 -0.20
N ALA A 117 -1.21 27.72 -0.62
CA ALA A 117 -1.77 29.00 -0.20
C ALA A 117 -2.23 29.79 -1.42
N ASP A 118 -3.43 30.28 -1.37
CA ASP A 118 -3.96 31.30 -2.27
C ASP A 118 -3.95 32.68 -1.60
N ALA A 119 -4.58 33.67 -2.21
CA ALA A 119 -4.60 35.05 -1.71
C ALA A 119 -5.32 35.18 -0.34
N THR A 120 -6.23 34.29 -0.01
CA THR A 120 -7.14 34.41 1.14
C THR A 120 -7.00 33.28 2.13
N THR A 121 -6.63 32.09 1.68
CA THR A 121 -6.66 30.85 2.48
C THR A 121 -5.35 30.09 2.34
N THR A 122 -4.94 29.45 3.43
CA THR A 122 -3.85 28.47 3.42
C THR A 122 -4.44 27.09 3.66
N TRP A 123 -4.18 26.18 2.75
CA TRP A 123 -4.60 24.77 2.83
C TRP A 123 -3.43 23.91 3.26
N MET A 124 -3.67 22.93 4.11
CA MET A 124 -2.68 21.97 4.54
C MET A 124 -3.13 20.57 4.15
N ASN A 125 -2.19 19.80 3.66
CA ASN A 125 -2.29 18.34 3.55
C ASN A 125 -1.09 17.70 4.25
N ALA A 126 -1.10 16.40 4.40
CA ALA A 126 0.02 15.62 4.87
C ALA A 126 0.39 14.58 3.82
N LEU A 127 1.67 14.51 3.47
CA LEU A 127 2.21 13.46 2.63
C LEU A 127 3.01 12.49 3.50
N VAL A 128 2.61 11.22 3.49
CA VAL A 128 3.41 10.13 4.05
C VAL A 128 4.07 9.38 2.93
N THR A 129 5.38 9.31 2.94
CA THR A 129 6.15 8.50 2.01
C THR A 129 6.88 7.42 2.78
N GLY A 130 6.98 6.24 2.20
CA GLY A 130 7.69 5.15 2.87
C GLY A 130 8.01 4.00 1.94
N ARG A 131 8.59 2.96 2.52
CA ARG A 131 8.92 1.72 1.83
C ARG A 131 8.55 0.50 2.65
N LEU A 132 8.20 -0.55 1.95
CA LEU A 132 7.86 -1.85 2.51
C LEU A 132 8.88 -2.87 2.05
N LEU A 133 9.41 -3.66 3.00
CA LEU A 133 10.47 -4.65 2.77
C LEU A 133 9.99 -6.02 3.24
N ASN A 134 10.31 -7.06 2.47
CA ASN A 134 10.11 -8.46 2.86
C ASN A 134 11.38 -8.98 3.56
N VAL A 135 11.26 -9.41 4.81
CA VAL A 135 12.40 -9.84 5.62
C VAL A 135 12.89 -11.24 5.22
N SER A 136 12.00 -12.11 4.76
CA SER A 136 12.35 -13.48 4.40
C SER A 136 13.16 -13.55 3.09
N THR A 137 12.79 -12.72 2.10
CA THR A 137 13.47 -12.68 0.80
C THR A 137 14.54 -11.59 0.70
N ASN A 138 14.62 -10.67 1.64
CA ASN A 138 15.45 -9.44 1.62
C ASN A 138 15.15 -8.54 0.40
N GLU A 139 13.90 -8.51 -0.04
CA GLU A 139 13.47 -7.73 -1.20
C GLU A 139 12.65 -6.51 -0.78
N SER A 140 12.72 -5.46 -1.61
CA SER A 140 11.78 -4.35 -1.49
C SER A 140 10.44 -4.75 -2.06
N LEU A 141 9.39 -4.60 -1.27
CA LEU A 141 8.00 -4.72 -1.71
C LEU A 141 7.48 -3.41 -2.32
N GLY A 142 8.34 -2.42 -2.48
CA GLY A 142 8.09 -1.14 -3.13
C GLY A 142 7.89 0.01 -2.17
N ASN A 143 7.78 1.19 -2.76
CA ASN A 143 7.48 2.43 -2.05
C ASN A 143 5.98 2.69 -2.04
N PHE A 144 5.55 3.55 -1.12
CA PHE A 144 4.19 4.01 -1.06
C PHE A 144 4.14 5.50 -0.73
N GLU A 145 3.04 6.13 -1.11
CA GLU A 145 2.68 7.49 -0.73
C GLU A 145 1.21 7.49 -0.32
N VAL A 146 0.92 8.18 0.77
CA VAL A 146 -0.44 8.37 1.30
C VAL A 146 -0.61 9.82 1.72
N THR A 147 -1.75 10.40 1.40
CA THR A 147 -2.10 11.77 1.80
C THR A 147 -3.37 11.75 2.66
N LEU A 148 -3.66 12.85 3.32
CA LEU A 148 -4.99 13.04 3.89
C LEU A 148 -6.04 13.00 2.76
N PRO A 149 -7.24 12.47 3.03
CA PRO A 149 -8.31 12.38 2.02
C PRO A 149 -8.77 13.76 1.54
N GLU A 150 -8.65 14.77 2.39
CA GLU A 150 -9.06 16.14 2.09
C GLU A 150 -8.02 17.14 2.57
N ASP A 151 -7.90 18.25 1.85
CA ASP A 151 -7.10 19.38 2.27
C ASP A 151 -7.78 20.11 3.44
N VAL A 152 -7.00 20.51 4.42
CA VAL A 152 -7.46 21.16 5.64
C VAL A 152 -7.26 22.66 5.53
N ALA A 153 -8.33 23.44 5.62
CA ALA A 153 -8.22 24.90 5.73
C ALA A 153 -7.55 25.29 7.05
N THR A 154 -6.55 26.14 6.96
CA THR A 154 -5.77 26.61 8.12
C THR A 154 -5.83 28.13 8.26
N GLU A 155 -5.28 28.62 9.34
CA GLU A 155 -5.07 30.05 9.54
C GLU A 155 -4.21 30.64 8.41
N PRO A 156 -4.44 31.89 7.99
CA PRO A 156 -3.60 32.54 6.99
C PRO A 156 -2.12 32.53 7.40
N LYS A 157 -1.24 32.29 6.43
CA LYS A 157 0.22 32.19 6.64
C LYS A 157 0.69 31.04 7.53
N CYS A 158 -0.15 30.01 7.76
CA CYS A 158 0.22 28.82 8.50
C CYS A 158 1.45 28.10 7.89
N ASN A 159 1.61 28.15 6.58
CA ASN A 159 2.77 27.65 5.83
C ASN A 159 4.12 28.27 6.25
N LYS A 160 4.10 29.46 6.87
CA LYS A 160 5.30 30.16 7.38
C LYS A 160 5.57 29.88 8.86
N SER A 161 4.72 29.12 9.52
CA SER A 161 4.79 28.84 10.95
C SER A 161 4.82 27.35 11.25
N ARG A 162 5.99 26.85 11.65
CA ARG A 162 6.14 25.44 12.07
C ARG A 162 5.17 25.08 13.22
N LYS A 163 4.92 26.01 14.15
CA LYS A 163 3.98 25.80 15.25
C LYS A 163 2.55 25.61 14.73
N CYS A 164 2.14 26.40 13.77
CA CYS A 164 0.83 26.28 13.13
C CYS A 164 0.73 24.93 12.38
N ALA A 165 1.73 24.59 11.58
CA ALA A 165 1.80 23.31 10.88
C ALA A 165 1.63 22.12 11.84
N LEU A 166 2.38 22.10 12.92
CA LEU A 166 2.31 21.03 13.92
C LEU A 166 0.94 20.97 14.62
N LYS A 167 0.30 22.12 14.88
CA LYS A 167 -1.07 22.17 15.46
C LYS A 167 -2.05 21.42 14.55
N TYR A 168 -2.14 21.78 13.28
CA TYR A 168 -3.09 21.18 12.34
C TYR A 168 -2.74 19.73 12.04
N MET A 169 -1.48 19.39 11.86
CA MET A 169 -1.01 18.01 11.71
C MET A 169 -1.43 17.14 12.91
N GLY A 170 -1.33 17.67 14.14
CA GLY A 170 -1.72 16.96 15.35
C GLY A 170 -3.23 16.66 15.41
N MET A 171 -4.06 17.53 14.87
CA MET A 171 -5.51 17.33 14.80
C MET A 171 -5.88 16.19 13.82
N HIS A 172 -5.13 16.03 12.73
CA HIS A 172 -5.41 15.06 11.67
C HIS A 172 -4.53 13.80 11.71
N ALA A 173 -3.61 13.69 12.68
CA ALA A 173 -2.66 12.60 12.78
C ALA A 173 -3.32 11.20 12.84
N ARG A 174 -4.47 11.07 13.53
CA ARG A 174 -5.20 9.80 13.58
C ARG A 174 -5.76 9.40 12.22
N VAL A 175 -6.39 10.33 11.51
CA VAL A 175 -6.95 10.07 10.17
C VAL A 175 -5.83 9.65 9.23
N LEU A 176 -4.72 10.40 9.23
CA LEU A 176 -3.55 10.07 8.42
C LEU A 176 -3.02 8.66 8.70
N GLY A 177 -2.93 8.27 9.98
CA GLY A 177 -2.49 6.93 10.36
C GLY A 177 -3.48 5.82 9.95
N GLN A 178 -4.78 6.07 10.00
CA GLN A 178 -5.81 5.14 9.53
C GLN A 178 -5.71 4.93 8.01
N GLU A 179 -5.61 6.00 7.23
CA GLU A 179 -5.43 5.93 5.77
C GLU A 179 -4.15 5.18 5.40
N LEU A 180 -3.05 5.48 6.09
CA LEU A 180 -1.79 4.77 5.91
C LEU A 180 -1.93 3.28 6.24
N GLY A 181 -2.55 2.94 7.38
CA GLY A 181 -2.76 1.57 7.79
C GLY A 181 -3.63 0.78 6.82
N ALA A 182 -4.71 1.38 6.32
CA ALA A 182 -5.59 0.78 5.32
C ALA A 182 -4.86 0.50 3.99
N ALA A 183 -4.12 1.48 3.47
CA ALA A 183 -3.33 1.32 2.25
C ALA A 183 -2.27 0.21 2.38
N LEU A 184 -1.59 0.16 3.53
CA LEU A 184 -0.57 -0.85 3.82
C LEU A 184 -1.16 -2.25 3.99
N SER A 185 -2.31 -2.38 4.63
CA SER A 185 -3.01 -3.65 4.80
C SER A 185 -3.27 -4.33 3.46
N VAL A 186 -3.74 -3.57 2.47
CA VAL A 186 -3.95 -4.07 1.11
C VAL A 186 -2.65 -4.57 0.50
N LYS A 187 -1.55 -3.80 0.59
CA LYS A 187 -0.24 -4.19 0.05
C LYS A 187 0.32 -5.44 0.74
N LEU A 188 0.21 -5.52 2.06
CA LEU A 188 0.69 -6.65 2.86
C LEU A 188 -0.11 -7.94 2.58
N LYS A 189 -1.44 -7.87 2.47
CA LYS A 189 -2.29 -9.03 2.12
C LYS A 189 -1.89 -9.59 0.75
N ARG A 190 -1.62 -8.74 -0.23
CA ARG A 190 -1.16 -9.18 -1.56
C ARG A 190 0.22 -9.83 -1.54
N ALA A 191 1.15 -9.28 -0.76
CA ALA A 191 2.49 -9.86 -0.60
C ALA A 191 2.43 -11.25 0.06
N SER A 192 1.55 -11.44 1.05
CA SER A 192 1.35 -12.72 1.73
C SER A 192 0.79 -13.82 0.81
N VAL A 193 -0.16 -13.47 -0.07
CA VAL A 193 -0.74 -14.41 -1.05
C VAL A 193 0.32 -14.90 -2.04
N ARG A 194 1.26 -14.05 -2.43
CA ARG A 194 2.37 -14.44 -3.33
C ARG A 194 3.39 -15.37 -2.68
N GLY A 195 3.64 -15.22 -1.38
CA GLY A 195 4.57 -16.07 -0.63
C GLY A 195 4.07 -17.49 -0.41
N SER A 196 2.75 -17.72 -0.41
CA SER A 196 2.15 -19.05 -0.20
C SER A 196 1.98 -19.86 -1.49
N SER A 197 2.20 -19.29 -2.68
CA SER A 197 2.03 -19.97 -3.98
C SER A 197 3.31 -20.64 -4.49
N GLY A 198 4.27 -20.94 -3.64
CA GLY A 198 5.49 -21.67 -3.98
C GLY A 198 5.31 -23.17 -3.99
N SER A 199 4.54 -23.74 -4.95
CA SER A 199 4.72 -25.11 -5.45
C SER A 199 3.83 -25.36 -6.67
N SER A 200 4.48 -25.62 -7.79
CA SER A 200 4.02 -26.42 -8.95
C SER A 200 2.81 -25.90 -9.74
N ALA A 201 3.08 -25.05 -10.71
CA ALA A 201 2.37 -25.12 -11.97
C ALA A 201 3.34 -24.76 -13.11
N THR A 202 3.84 -25.78 -13.80
CA THR A 202 4.44 -25.68 -15.13
C THR A 202 3.38 -25.16 -16.09
N GLY A 203 3.32 -23.86 -16.22
CA GLY A 203 2.51 -23.17 -17.19
C GLY A 203 3.26 -21.91 -17.61
N LYS A 204 3.72 -21.86 -18.87
CA LYS A 204 4.27 -20.67 -19.48
C LYS A 204 3.27 -19.51 -19.36
N ALA A 205 3.37 -18.73 -18.28
CA ALA A 205 2.73 -17.45 -18.15
C ALA A 205 3.84 -16.43 -17.94
N ASN A 206 3.87 -15.44 -18.81
CA ASN A 206 4.83 -14.36 -18.86
C ASN A 206 5.09 -13.79 -17.46
N ALA A 207 6.31 -14.01 -16.99
CA ALA A 207 6.85 -13.37 -15.79
C ALA A 207 6.86 -11.85 -15.96
N GLU A 208 6.56 -11.19 -14.88
CA GLU A 208 6.72 -9.79 -14.49
C GLU A 208 5.43 -9.11 -14.05
N ALA A 209 4.72 -9.75 -13.12
CA ALA A 209 3.79 -8.98 -12.29
C ALA A 209 4.63 -8.35 -11.16
N GLY A 210 5.30 -7.25 -11.43
CA GLY A 210 5.93 -6.39 -10.43
C GLY A 210 4.90 -5.95 -9.37
N LEU A 211 5.39 -5.40 -8.26
CA LEU A 211 4.54 -4.71 -7.28
C LEU A 211 3.79 -3.56 -7.98
N PRO A 212 2.55 -3.26 -7.54
CA PRO A 212 1.85 -2.10 -8.04
C PRO A 212 2.72 -0.86 -7.91
N GLN A 213 2.91 -0.18 -9.01
CA GLN A 213 3.63 1.08 -9.08
C GLN A 213 2.60 2.19 -9.28
N ALA A 214 2.83 3.30 -8.60
CA ALA A 214 1.96 4.45 -8.73
C ALA A 214 2.40 5.32 -9.93
N TYR A 215 1.42 5.71 -10.72
CA TYR A 215 1.58 6.60 -11.85
C TYR A 215 0.72 7.85 -11.68
N LYS A 216 1.24 8.99 -12.07
CA LYS A 216 0.44 10.19 -12.28
C LYS A 216 -0.01 10.21 -13.74
N LEU A 217 -1.30 10.02 -13.99
CA LEU A 217 -1.89 10.11 -15.33
C LEU A 217 -2.53 11.48 -15.51
N THR A 218 -2.19 12.17 -16.56
CA THR A 218 -2.82 13.45 -16.94
C THR A 218 -3.52 13.27 -18.28
N PHE A 219 -4.83 13.43 -18.26
CA PHE A 219 -5.67 13.41 -19.46
C PHE A 219 -5.96 14.85 -19.87
N ASP A 220 -5.41 15.27 -21.01
CA ASP A 220 -5.45 16.65 -21.50
C ASP A 220 -6.33 16.74 -22.74
N ASN A 221 -7.17 17.78 -22.82
CA ASN A 221 -8.20 18.00 -23.83
C ASN A 221 -9.34 16.97 -23.87
N PHE A 222 -9.59 16.26 -22.76
CA PHE A 222 -10.74 15.38 -22.62
C PHE A 222 -11.83 16.08 -21.82
N SER A 223 -13.08 16.01 -22.33
CA SER A 223 -14.25 16.42 -21.56
C SER A 223 -14.54 15.43 -20.41
N ALA A 224 -15.32 15.84 -19.42
CA ALA A 224 -15.72 14.96 -18.33
C ALA A 224 -16.43 13.69 -18.81
N LYS A 225 -17.26 13.79 -19.87
CA LYS A 225 -17.94 12.64 -20.45
C LYS A 225 -16.97 11.64 -21.08
N GLU A 226 -15.98 12.15 -21.82
CA GLU A 226 -14.94 11.30 -22.41
C GLU A 226 -14.04 10.69 -21.34
N PHE A 227 -13.74 11.43 -20.29
CA PHE A 227 -12.96 10.90 -19.17
C PHE A 227 -13.69 9.74 -18.49
N ASN A 228 -14.98 9.83 -18.22
CA ASN A 228 -15.76 8.73 -17.65
C ASN A 228 -15.74 7.48 -18.56
N GLN A 229 -15.67 7.64 -19.86
CA GLN A 229 -15.49 6.51 -20.78
C GLN A 229 -14.08 5.93 -20.70
N LEU A 230 -13.03 6.78 -20.63
CA LEU A 230 -11.64 6.34 -20.43
C LEU A 230 -11.49 5.54 -19.13
N GLU A 231 -12.16 5.96 -18.06
CA GLU A 231 -12.11 5.32 -16.75
C GLU A 231 -12.55 3.85 -16.82
N VAL A 232 -13.60 3.55 -17.58
CA VAL A 232 -14.08 2.17 -17.80
C VAL A 232 -13.00 1.29 -18.43
N TYR A 233 -12.20 1.84 -19.35
CA TYR A 233 -11.15 1.08 -20.02
C TYR A 233 -9.89 0.91 -19.14
N PHE A 234 -9.43 1.96 -18.47
CA PHE A 234 -8.16 1.83 -17.75
C PHE A 234 -8.30 1.04 -16.45
N VAL A 235 -9.49 0.89 -15.88
CA VAL A 235 -9.74 -0.06 -14.78
C VAL A 235 -9.71 -1.51 -15.28
N ALA A 236 -9.96 -1.74 -16.55
CA ALA A 236 -9.90 -3.08 -17.17
C ALA A 236 -8.48 -3.51 -17.59
N PHE A 237 -7.47 -2.64 -17.48
CA PHE A 237 -6.10 -3.02 -17.85
C PHE A 237 -5.55 -4.13 -16.96
N SER A 238 -4.95 -5.13 -17.59
CA SER A 238 -4.24 -6.17 -16.84
C SER A 238 -3.16 -5.55 -15.95
N GLY A 239 -3.23 -5.85 -14.66
CA GLY A 239 -2.34 -5.28 -13.66
C GLY A 239 -2.88 -4.01 -12.99
N TYR A 240 -4.05 -3.53 -13.36
CA TYR A 240 -4.74 -2.46 -12.62
C TYR A 240 -4.91 -2.85 -11.15
N ASP A 241 -4.68 -1.90 -10.28
CA ASP A 241 -4.86 -2.06 -8.85
C ASP A 241 -5.94 -1.11 -8.32
N THR A 242 -5.67 0.17 -8.37
CA THR A 242 -6.60 1.21 -7.93
C THR A 242 -6.29 2.53 -8.65
N HIS A 243 -7.20 3.47 -8.56
CA HIS A 243 -6.97 4.83 -9.02
C HIS A 243 -7.78 5.82 -8.20
N LYS A 244 -7.35 7.07 -8.23
CA LYS A 244 -8.05 8.21 -7.60
C LYS A 244 -7.90 9.44 -8.49
N VAL A 245 -9.00 10.11 -8.78
CA VAL A 245 -8.96 11.42 -9.43
C VAL A 245 -8.43 12.45 -8.43
N ILE A 246 -7.28 13.06 -8.76
CA ILE A 246 -6.63 14.08 -7.92
C ILE A 246 -7.20 15.46 -8.24
N GLN A 247 -7.40 15.72 -9.53
CA GLN A 247 -7.89 17.01 -10.02
C GLN A 247 -8.71 16.78 -11.29
N SER A 248 -9.81 17.47 -11.41
CA SER A 248 -10.61 17.47 -12.64
C SER A 248 -11.06 18.89 -12.98
N THR A 249 -10.85 19.26 -14.23
CA THR A 249 -11.36 20.50 -14.85
C THR A 249 -12.15 20.15 -16.10
N SER A 250 -12.71 21.13 -16.78
CA SER A 250 -13.49 20.90 -17.99
C SER A 250 -12.71 20.22 -19.14
N ARG A 251 -11.39 20.29 -19.15
CA ARG A 251 -10.53 19.75 -20.22
C ARG A 251 -9.29 18.98 -19.73
N ASN A 252 -9.05 18.97 -18.44
CA ASN A 252 -7.88 18.31 -17.89
C ASN A 252 -8.25 17.52 -16.64
N THR A 253 -7.91 16.23 -16.60
CA THR A 253 -8.11 15.38 -15.43
C THR A 253 -6.79 14.72 -15.05
N VAL A 254 -6.43 14.82 -13.80
CA VAL A 254 -5.24 14.21 -13.22
C VAL A 254 -5.66 13.08 -12.32
N VAL A 255 -5.08 11.91 -12.54
CA VAL A 255 -5.41 10.66 -11.83
C VAL A 255 -4.14 10.07 -11.22
N TRP A 256 -4.22 9.70 -9.97
CA TRP A 256 -3.32 8.73 -9.37
C TRP A 256 -3.76 7.33 -9.80
N TYR A 257 -2.85 6.54 -10.33
CA TYR A 257 -3.16 5.23 -10.89
C TYR A 257 -2.12 4.21 -10.43
N GLU A 258 -2.54 3.16 -9.74
CA GLU A 258 -1.66 2.08 -9.31
C GLU A 258 -1.83 0.85 -10.21
N THR A 259 -0.71 0.32 -10.67
CA THR A 259 -0.68 -0.85 -11.55
C THR A 259 0.61 -1.66 -11.39
N THR A 260 0.52 -2.97 -11.64
CA THR A 260 1.70 -3.84 -11.75
C THR A 260 2.34 -3.79 -13.14
N SER A 261 1.80 -3.00 -14.06
CA SER A 261 2.36 -2.82 -15.40
C SER A 261 3.56 -1.87 -15.37
N ASP A 262 4.58 -2.16 -16.14
CA ASP A 262 5.67 -1.22 -16.42
C ASP A 262 5.23 -0.05 -17.32
N ASP A 263 6.09 0.98 -17.44
CA ASP A 263 5.86 2.16 -18.27
C ASP A 263 5.52 1.80 -19.73
N ALA A 264 6.21 0.83 -20.31
CA ALA A 264 6.04 0.43 -21.69
C ALA A 264 4.69 -0.25 -21.93
N ARG A 265 4.28 -1.11 -21.00
CA ARG A 265 3.00 -1.80 -21.05
C ARG A 265 1.85 -0.84 -20.80
N LEU A 266 1.97 0.03 -19.81
CA LEU A 266 0.97 1.05 -19.52
C LEU A 266 0.78 1.99 -20.71
N LYS A 267 1.87 2.47 -21.32
CA LYS A 267 1.84 3.29 -22.53
C LYS A 267 1.14 2.58 -23.72
N ARG A 268 1.41 1.28 -23.93
CA ARG A 268 0.71 0.48 -24.96
C ARG A 268 -0.79 0.36 -24.68
N ASN A 269 -1.15 0.09 -23.43
CA ASN A 269 -2.54 -0.05 -23.00
C ASN A 269 -3.31 1.26 -23.20
N MET A 270 -2.72 2.41 -22.84
CA MET A 270 -3.31 3.73 -23.06
C MET A 270 -3.51 4.04 -24.56
N ARG A 271 -2.57 3.67 -25.42
CA ARG A 271 -2.73 3.82 -26.88
C ARG A 271 -3.87 2.97 -27.42
N LYS A 272 -3.91 1.68 -27.05
CA LYS A 272 -5.00 0.79 -27.42
C LYS A 272 -6.37 1.32 -26.96
N MET A 273 -6.43 1.87 -25.76
CA MET A 273 -7.65 2.48 -25.23
C MET A 273 -8.12 3.64 -26.12
N LEU A 274 -7.22 4.53 -26.52
CA LEU A 274 -7.54 5.62 -27.46
C LEU A 274 -8.05 5.08 -28.80
N ASP A 275 -7.39 4.04 -29.34
CA ASP A 275 -7.78 3.38 -30.58
C ASP A 275 -9.19 2.78 -30.47
N PHE A 276 -9.50 2.08 -29.38
CA PHE A 276 -10.85 1.51 -29.13
C PHE A 276 -11.93 2.57 -29.00
N MET A 277 -11.59 3.74 -28.46
CA MET A 277 -12.52 4.86 -28.34
C MET A 277 -12.65 5.68 -29.66
N GLY A 278 -11.86 5.36 -30.66
CA GLY A 278 -11.80 6.15 -31.90
C GLY A 278 -11.28 7.58 -31.71
N VAL A 279 -10.48 7.79 -30.63
CA VAL A 279 -9.91 9.09 -30.27
C VAL A 279 -8.47 9.18 -30.73
N GLN A 280 -8.17 10.18 -31.55
CA GLN A 280 -6.79 10.48 -31.89
C GLN A 280 -6.11 11.19 -30.72
N GLY A 281 -4.95 10.67 -30.29
CA GLY A 281 -4.24 11.23 -29.16
C GLY A 281 -2.81 10.72 -29.05
N GLN A 282 -2.04 11.42 -28.25
CA GLN A 282 -0.64 11.09 -27.95
C GLN A 282 -0.50 10.63 -26.50
N VAL A 283 0.33 9.62 -26.28
CA VAL A 283 0.68 9.11 -24.95
C VAL A 283 2.17 9.24 -24.73
N ASN A 284 2.55 10.02 -23.74
CA ASN A 284 3.94 10.18 -23.33
C ASN A 284 4.08 9.80 -21.85
N CYS A 285 4.93 8.81 -21.56
CA CYS A 285 5.20 8.36 -20.19
C CYS A 285 6.71 8.50 -19.91
N VAL A 286 7.04 9.21 -18.85
CA VAL A 286 8.41 9.41 -18.35
C VAL A 286 8.37 9.41 -16.83
N ASN A 287 9.24 8.64 -16.19
CA ASN A 287 9.41 8.63 -14.72
C ASN A 287 8.08 8.53 -13.96
N ARG A 288 7.24 7.54 -14.31
CA ARG A 288 5.92 7.28 -13.70
C ARG A 288 4.91 8.41 -13.85
N THR A 289 5.15 9.32 -14.78
CA THR A 289 4.17 10.33 -15.16
C THR A 289 3.77 10.10 -16.61
N CYS A 290 2.50 9.83 -16.85
CA CYS A 290 1.95 9.66 -18.20
C CYS A 290 1.03 10.81 -18.54
N LYS A 291 1.30 11.48 -19.65
CA LYS A 291 0.40 12.47 -20.26
C LYS A 291 -0.27 11.86 -21.47
N VAL A 292 -1.59 11.88 -21.47
CA VAL A 292 -2.46 11.48 -22.58
C VAL A 292 -3.13 12.74 -23.11
N THR A 293 -2.80 13.14 -24.33
CA THR A 293 -3.30 14.37 -24.93
C THR A 293 -4.16 14.02 -26.14
N LYS A 294 -5.43 14.46 -26.15
CA LYS A 294 -6.31 14.35 -27.28
C LYS A 294 -5.93 15.41 -28.33
N ILE A 295 -5.83 14.98 -29.59
CA ILE A 295 -5.51 15.83 -30.76
C ILE A 295 -6.78 16.25 -31.45
#